data_c76735351c1053ba641117b2292df323
#
_entry.id   c76735351c1053ba641117b2292df323
#
_cell.length_a   1.000
_cell.length_b   1.000
_cell.length_c   1.000
_cell.angle_alpha   90.00
_cell.angle_beta   90.00
_cell.angle_gamma   90.00
#
_symmetry.space_group_name_H-M   'P 1'
#
loop_
_entity.id
_entity.type
_entity.pdbx_description
1 polymer ?
#
loop_
_entity_poly.entity_id
_entity_poly.type
_entity_poly.pdbx_seq_one_letter_code
_entity_poly.pdbx_strand_id
1 'polypeptide(L)'
;VKVSDAAKRLGVSTKSASRCFDELEYLNIDVLGMKGKSRVINIPDDRKQLWQQIESVLRNPVIRKFILRKDMKLEKKAGISALCEYSLLSDNAYPTYAVTKKELKDSGVKVEKQVSELEEIGCVVFELGYFIDFLGKGLQDPFSVVLSQTREEQEEERIDISINKMLEEYVWSKD
;
A
#
# COMPACT_ATOMS: atom_id res chain seq x y z
N VAL A 1 -18.71 -3.39 8.29
CA VAL A 1 -17.82 -4.57 8.41
C VAL A 1 -17.58 -4.84 9.88
N LYS A 2 -17.80 -6.08 10.39
CA LYS A 2 -17.49 -6.48 11.77
C LYS A 2 -16.00 -6.74 11.97
N VAL A 3 -15.52 -6.70 13.23
CA VAL A 3 -14.13 -7.01 13.59
C VAL A 3 -13.67 -8.37 13.06
N SER A 4 -14.51 -9.41 13.19
CA SER A 4 -14.21 -10.76 12.69
C SER A 4 -14.07 -10.82 11.16
N ASP A 5 -14.93 -10.08 10.46
CA ASP A 5 -14.91 -10.04 8.99
C ASP A 5 -13.70 -9.27 8.48
N ALA A 6 -13.35 -8.16 9.15
CA ALA A 6 -12.12 -7.40 8.86
C ALA A 6 -10.88 -8.29 9.07
N ALA A 7 -10.80 -8.98 10.21
CA ALA A 7 -9.70 -9.90 10.51
C ALA A 7 -9.53 -10.97 9.41
N LYS A 8 -10.63 -11.60 8.98
CA LYS A 8 -10.63 -12.61 7.93
C LYS A 8 -10.17 -12.06 6.58
N ARG A 9 -10.69 -10.88 6.18
CA ARG A 9 -10.33 -10.24 4.90
C ARG A 9 -8.88 -9.82 4.84
N LEU A 10 -8.33 -9.32 5.96
CA LEU A 10 -6.95 -8.84 6.06
C LEU A 10 -5.95 -9.94 6.40
N GLY A 11 -6.39 -11.17 6.66
CA GLY A 11 -5.52 -12.28 7.05
C GLY A 11 -4.80 -12.05 8.39
N VAL A 12 -5.42 -11.27 9.30
CA VAL A 12 -4.86 -10.96 10.62
C VAL A 12 -5.67 -11.60 11.75
N SER A 13 -5.10 -11.63 12.97
CA SER A 13 -5.84 -12.11 14.12
C SER A 13 -7.00 -11.17 14.48
N THR A 14 -8.09 -11.72 15.06
CA THR A 14 -9.21 -10.90 15.58
C THR A 14 -8.74 -9.90 16.63
N LYS A 15 -7.71 -10.25 17.42
CA LYS A 15 -7.09 -9.34 18.38
C LYS A 15 -6.41 -8.15 17.70
N SER A 16 -5.68 -8.39 16.60
CA SER A 16 -5.06 -7.32 15.79
C SER A 16 -6.11 -6.42 15.18
N ALA A 17 -7.17 -6.99 14.58
CA ALA A 17 -8.26 -6.21 14.03
C ALA A 17 -8.99 -5.38 15.12
N SER A 18 -9.21 -5.95 16.32
CA SER A 18 -9.82 -5.21 17.44
C SER A 18 -9.00 -4.01 17.85
N ARG A 19 -7.66 -4.15 17.90
CA ARG A 19 -6.77 -3.02 18.20
C ARG A 19 -6.87 -1.90 17.17
N CYS A 20 -7.00 -2.24 15.87
CA CYS A 20 -7.23 -1.21 14.85
C CYS A 20 -8.54 -0.46 15.07
N PHE A 21 -9.61 -1.14 15.51
CA PHE A 21 -10.86 -0.48 15.87
C PHE A 21 -10.69 0.43 17.10
N ASP A 22 -9.90 0.02 18.09
CA ASP A 22 -9.58 0.86 19.26
C ASP A 22 -8.75 2.09 18.83
N GLU A 23 -7.82 1.95 17.89
CA GLU A 23 -7.03 3.06 17.33
C GLU A 23 -7.93 4.05 16.56
N LEU A 24 -8.87 3.57 15.74
CA LEU A 24 -9.84 4.42 15.03
C LEU A 24 -10.71 5.21 16.00
N GLU A 25 -11.14 4.59 17.09
CA GLU A 25 -11.92 5.25 18.15
C GLU A 25 -11.08 6.31 18.87
N TYR A 26 -9.85 5.98 19.23
CA TYR A 26 -8.91 6.92 19.88
C TYR A 26 -8.62 8.15 19.00
N LEU A 27 -8.53 7.97 17.68
CA LEU A 27 -8.32 9.05 16.71
C LEU A 27 -9.58 9.85 16.40
N ASN A 28 -10.72 9.51 17.01
CA ASN A 28 -12.04 10.14 16.75
C ASN A 28 -12.44 10.11 15.27
N ILE A 29 -12.08 9.04 14.55
CA ILE A 29 -12.50 8.85 13.16
C ILE A 29 -13.92 8.28 13.17
N ASP A 30 -14.86 9.06 12.63
CA ASP A 30 -16.30 8.73 12.65
C ASP A 30 -16.67 7.67 11.60
N VAL A 31 -16.11 6.48 11.78
CA VAL A 31 -16.41 5.29 10.97
C VAL A 31 -16.88 4.11 11.81
N LEU A 32 -16.88 4.26 13.14
CA LEU A 32 -17.26 3.18 14.05
C LEU A 32 -18.73 3.28 14.43
N GLY A 33 -19.40 2.14 14.41
CA GLY A 33 -20.76 2.02 14.87
C GLY A 33 -21.01 0.70 15.58
N MET A 34 -22.23 0.51 16.05
CA MET A 34 -22.68 -0.72 16.70
C MET A 34 -23.76 -1.41 15.89
N LYS A 35 -23.64 -2.71 15.71
CA LYS A 35 -24.69 -3.58 15.18
C LYS A 35 -24.99 -4.69 16.18
N GLY A 36 -26.03 -4.48 17.00
CA GLY A 36 -26.28 -5.30 18.18
C GLY A 36 -25.13 -5.14 19.20
N LYS A 37 -24.49 -6.22 19.61
CA LYS A 37 -23.33 -6.22 20.53
C LYS A 37 -21.97 -6.14 19.81
N SER A 38 -21.94 -5.99 18.48
CA SER A 38 -20.70 -6.02 17.70
C SER A 38 -20.33 -4.64 17.20
N ARG A 39 -19.07 -4.23 17.37
CA ARG A 39 -18.50 -3.05 16.70
C ARG A 39 -18.42 -3.31 15.20
N VAL A 40 -18.76 -2.30 14.40
CA VAL A 40 -18.71 -2.35 12.94
C VAL A 40 -18.07 -1.09 12.40
N ILE A 41 -17.38 -1.21 11.27
CA ILE A 41 -16.97 -0.07 10.45
C ILE A 41 -18.09 0.20 9.44
N ASN A 42 -18.55 1.44 9.42
CA ASN A 42 -19.45 2.02 8.43
C ASN A 42 -18.65 3.04 7.62
N ILE A 43 -18.45 2.78 6.35
CA ILE A 43 -17.77 3.72 5.46
C ILE A 43 -18.83 4.77 5.06
N PRO A 44 -18.58 6.08 5.25
CA PRO A 44 -19.49 7.12 4.80
C PRO A 44 -19.55 7.16 3.26
N ASP A 45 -20.63 7.76 2.73
CA ASP A 45 -20.80 7.91 1.28
C ASP A 45 -19.72 8.81 0.69
N ASP A 46 -19.34 9.88 1.38
CA ASP A 46 -18.19 10.72 1.00
C ASP A 46 -16.87 10.09 1.42
N ARG A 47 -16.39 9.15 0.59
CA ARG A 47 -15.11 8.45 0.78
C ARG A 47 -13.91 9.37 0.62
N LYS A 48 -14.03 10.41 -0.23
CA LYS A 48 -12.95 11.37 -0.48
C LYS A 48 -12.71 12.25 0.75
N GLN A 49 -13.77 12.70 1.40
CA GLN A 49 -13.67 13.43 2.67
C GLN A 49 -13.07 12.54 3.77
N LEU A 50 -13.52 11.29 3.87
CA LEU A 50 -12.93 10.34 4.82
C LEU A 50 -11.42 10.17 4.58
N TRP A 51 -11.01 9.99 3.34
CA TRP A 51 -9.58 9.85 2.99
C TRP A 51 -8.77 11.06 3.45
N GLN A 52 -9.23 12.27 3.16
CA GLN A 52 -8.57 13.51 3.60
C GLN A 52 -8.41 13.61 5.12
N GLN A 53 -9.35 13.06 5.88
CA GLN A 53 -9.27 13.04 7.34
C GLN A 53 -8.27 12.04 7.89
N ILE A 54 -8.12 10.87 7.23
CA ILE A 54 -7.33 9.76 7.77
C ILE A 54 -5.94 9.63 7.17
N GLU A 55 -5.68 10.18 5.98
CA GLU A 55 -4.42 9.99 5.25
C GLU A 55 -3.19 10.31 6.12
N SER A 56 -3.23 11.42 6.86
CA SER A 56 -2.11 11.87 7.71
C SER A 56 -1.83 10.97 8.91
N VAL A 57 -2.78 10.14 9.32
CA VAL A 57 -2.64 9.23 10.47
C VAL A 57 -2.40 7.77 10.04
N LEU A 58 -2.50 7.48 8.74
CA LEU A 58 -2.19 6.17 8.20
C LEU A 58 -0.68 5.95 8.13
N ARG A 59 -0.28 4.70 8.40
CA ARG A 59 1.14 4.33 8.36
C ARG A 59 1.58 4.00 6.94
N ASN A 60 2.80 4.42 6.60
CA ASN A 60 3.46 3.95 5.39
C ASN A 60 3.55 2.42 5.42
N PRO A 61 3.05 1.72 4.39
CA PRO A 61 3.11 0.25 4.33
C PRO A 61 4.53 -0.30 4.15
N VAL A 62 5.48 0.52 3.72
CA VAL A 62 6.87 0.12 3.46
C VAL A 62 7.63 -0.02 4.77
N ILE A 63 8.05 -1.24 5.11
CA ILE A 63 8.87 -1.53 6.30
C ILE A 63 10.33 -1.19 6.01
N ARG A 64 10.83 -1.59 4.84
CA ARG A 64 12.17 -1.25 4.36
C ARG A 64 12.24 -1.31 2.84
N LYS A 65 13.26 -0.64 2.29
CA LYS A 65 13.61 -0.64 0.88
C LYS A 65 14.99 -1.28 0.71
N PHE A 66 15.18 -2.04 -0.35
CA PHE A 66 16.48 -2.59 -0.73
C PHE A 66 16.55 -2.81 -2.24
N ILE A 67 17.74 -3.10 -2.73
CA ILE A 67 18.02 -3.25 -4.15
C ILE A 67 18.36 -4.71 -4.40
N LEU A 68 17.85 -5.25 -5.50
CA LEU A 68 18.24 -6.56 -6.02
C LEU A 68 18.91 -6.43 -7.39
N ARG A 69 19.83 -7.36 -7.68
CA ARG A 69 20.49 -7.48 -8.97
C ARG A 69 19.55 -8.10 -10.02
N LYS A 70 19.94 -8.05 -11.29
CA LYS A 70 19.12 -8.37 -12.47
C LYS A 70 18.43 -9.74 -12.51
N ASP A 71 18.85 -10.69 -11.70
CA ASP A 71 18.45 -12.11 -11.85
C ASP A 71 17.17 -12.51 -11.12
N MET A 72 16.54 -11.57 -10.41
CA MET A 72 15.35 -11.84 -9.61
C MET A 72 14.08 -11.47 -10.36
N LYS A 73 13.23 -12.46 -10.61
CA LYS A 73 11.88 -12.24 -11.13
C LYS A 73 10.92 -12.02 -9.96
N LEU A 74 10.47 -10.79 -9.81
CA LEU A 74 9.41 -10.40 -8.90
C LEU A 74 8.17 -9.98 -9.73
N GLU A 75 6.98 -10.32 -9.24
CA GLU A 75 5.75 -10.15 -10.01
C GLU A 75 4.88 -9.00 -9.48
N LYS A 76 5.00 -8.68 -8.18
CA LYS A 76 4.15 -7.67 -7.53
C LYS A 76 4.77 -6.29 -7.65
N LYS A 77 4.14 -5.40 -8.40
CA LYS A 77 4.58 -4.01 -8.55
C LYS A 77 4.12 -3.13 -7.38
N ALA A 78 4.98 -2.21 -6.96
CA ALA A 78 4.72 -1.26 -5.88
C ALA A 78 5.21 0.15 -6.22
N GLY A 79 4.87 1.13 -5.39
CA GLY A 79 5.31 2.51 -5.52
C GLY A 79 5.09 3.08 -6.92
N ILE A 80 6.11 3.72 -7.48
CA ILE A 80 6.04 4.34 -8.83
C ILE A 80 5.72 3.29 -9.90
N SER A 81 6.29 2.09 -9.86
CA SER A 81 6.00 1.06 -10.85
C SER A 81 4.54 0.58 -10.83
N ALA A 82 3.90 0.57 -9.67
CA ALA A 82 2.46 0.33 -9.60
C ALA A 82 1.66 1.54 -10.12
N LEU A 83 2.08 2.77 -9.77
CA LEU A 83 1.45 4.00 -10.26
C LEU A 83 1.48 4.10 -11.80
N CYS A 84 2.56 3.65 -12.43
CA CYS A 84 2.69 3.62 -13.89
C CYS A 84 1.67 2.69 -14.55
N GLU A 85 1.29 1.61 -13.91
CA GLU A 85 0.22 0.71 -14.40
C GLU A 85 -1.19 1.30 -14.25
N TYR A 86 -1.38 2.21 -13.30
CA TYR A 86 -2.63 2.94 -13.10
C TYR A 86 -2.74 4.23 -13.93
N SER A 87 -1.64 4.71 -14.49
CA SER A 87 -1.57 6.00 -15.15
C SER A 87 -0.73 5.93 -16.43
N LEU A 88 -0.54 7.07 -17.09
CA LEU A 88 0.34 7.20 -18.26
C LEU A 88 1.77 7.63 -17.87
N LEU A 89 2.11 7.58 -16.59
CA LEU A 89 3.45 7.88 -16.10
C LEU A 89 4.44 6.82 -16.62
N SER A 90 5.60 7.27 -17.07
CA SER A 90 6.69 6.33 -17.42
C SER A 90 7.38 5.83 -16.16
N ASP A 91 7.68 4.53 -16.12
CA ASP A 91 8.37 3.92 -15.00
C ASP A 91 9.82 4.41 -14.88
N ASN A 92 10.38 4.27 -13.70
CA ASN A 92 11.77 4.55 -13.41
C ASN A 92 12.71 3.56 -14.13
N ALA A 93 13.98 3.92 -14.25
CA ALA A 93 15.01 3.04 -14.85
C ALA A 93 15.10 1.68 -14.15
N TYR A 94 14.79 1.64 -12.86
CA TYR A 94 14.75 0.43 -12.04
C TYR A 94 13.33 0.24 -11.49
N PRO A 95 12.61 -0.79 -11.95
CA PRO A 95 11.23 -1.02 -11.49
C PRO A 95 11.19 -1.34 -10.00
N THR A 96 10.09 -0.95 -9.36
CA THR A 96 9.85 -1.19 -7.93
C THR A 96 8.86 -2.34 -7.74
N TYR A 97 9.29 -3.35 -7.00
CA TYR A 97 8.47 -4.52 -6.66
C TYR A 97 8.17 -4.59 -5.17
N ALA A 98 7.12 -5.33 -4.83
CA ALA A 98 6.71 -5.61 -3.47
C ALA A 98 7.03 -7.05 -3.07
N VAL A 99 7.46 -7.23 -1.84
CA VAL A 99 7.51 -8.52 -1.16
C VAL A 99 6.96 -8.37 0.26
N THR A 100 6.29 -9.39 0.76
CA THR A 100 5.98 -9.48 2.18
C THR A 100 7.14 -10.11 2.93
N LYS A 101 7.21 -9.93 4.25
CA LYS A 101 8.22 -10.56 5.10
C LYS A 101 8.27 -12.08 4.95
N LYS A 102 7.10 -12.71 4.75
CA LYS A 102 6.99 -14.15 4.55
C LYS A 102 7.61 -14.57 3.22
N GLU A 103 7.25 -13.91 2.13
CA GLU A 103 7.78 -14.19 0.79
C GLU A 103 9.29 -13.99 0.73
N LEU A 104 9.79 -12.93 1.38
CA LEU A 104 11.22 -12.68 1.46
C LEU A 104 11.97 -13.82 2.19
N LYS A 105 11.38 -14.31 3.30
CA LYS A 105 11.96 -15.44 4.04
C LYS A 105 11.93 -16.74 3.23
N ASP A 106 10.82 -16.99 2.54
CA ASP A 106 10.60 -18.23 1.78
C ASP A 106 11.46 -18.26 0.49
N SER A 107 11.77 -17.10 -0.09
CA SER A 107 12.59 -16.98 -1.30
C SER A 107 14.07 -17.30 -1.09
N GLY A 108 14.55 -17.29 0.16
CA GLY A 108 15.96 -17.47 0.48
C GLY A 108 16.89 -16.36 -0.03
N VAL A 109 16.32 -15.25 -0.51
CA VAL A 109 17.07 -14.09 -1.03
C VAL A 109 17.91 -13.47 0.08
N LYS A 110 19.21 -13.41 -0.16
CA LYS A 110 20.11 -12.61 0.69
C LYS A 110 20.01 -11.15 0.25
N VAL A 111 19.47 -10.32 1.13
CA VAL A 111 19.46 -8.87 0.92
C VAL A 111 20.90 -8.38 1.06
N GLU A 112 21.49 -7.95 -0.04
CA GLU A 112 22.79 -7.29 0.00
C GLU A 112 22.64 -5.88 0.57
N LYS A 113 23.51 -5.54 1.53
CA LYS A 113 23.43 -4.24 2.21
C LYS A 113 23.89 -3.07 1.35
N GLN A 114 24.68 -3.33 0.31
CA GLN A 114 25.17 -2.33 -0.65
C GLN A 114 25.38 -2.97 -2.01
N VAL A 115 24.82 -2.35 -3.05
CA VAL A 115 25.22 -2.62 -4.45
C VAL A 115 26.26 -1.59 -4.81
N SER A 116 27.50 -2.04 -5.05
CA SER A 116 28.65 -1.16 -5.28
C SER A 116 28.67 -0.52 -6.66
N GLU A 117 27.93 -1.06 -7.63
CA GLU A 117 27.93 -0.61 -9.01
C GLU A 117 26.51 -0.45 -9.55
N LEU A 118 26.20 0.73 -10.06
CA LEU A 118 24.87 1.09 -10.60
C LEU A 118 24.44 0.16 -11.76
N GLU A 119 25.37 -0.37 -12.52
CA GLU A 119 25.10 -1.26 -13.66
C GLU A 119 24.54 -2.64 -13.24
N GLU A 120 24.71 -3.02 -11.99
CA GLU A 120 24.22 -4.30 -11.45
C GLU A 120 22.82 -4.21 -10.84
N ILE A 121 22.21 -3.01 -10.75
CA ILE A 121 20.88 -2.81 -10.21
C ILE A 121 19.86 -3.40 -11.19
N GLY A 122 19.03 -4.33 -10.70
CA GLY A 122 17.93 -4.90 -11.44
C GLY A 122 16.60 -4.26 -11.08
N CYS A 123 16.34 -4.10 -9.79
CA CYS A 123 15.10 -3.51 -9.29
C CYS A 123 15.23 -2.98 -7.86
N VAL A 124 14.30 -2.12 -7.50
CA VAL A 124 14.06 -1.71 -6.11
C VAL A 124 12.99 -2.62 -5.52
N VAL A 125 13.13 -3.00 -4.26
CA VAL A 125 12.17 -3.85 -3.58
C VAL A 125 11.68 -3.17 -2.31
N PHE A 126 10.35 -3.11 -2.18
CA PHE A 126 9.68 -2.71 -0.96
C PHE A 126 9.27 -3.95 -0.18
N GLU A 127 9.84 -4.15 1.01
CA GLU A 127 9.26 -5.07 1.98
C GLU A 127 8.06 -4.39 2.61
N LEU A 128 6.86 -4.92 2.34
CA LEU A 128 5.62 -4.36 2.81
C LEU A 128 5.10 -5.10 4.06
N GLY A 129 4.50 -4.35 4.98
CA GLY A 129 3.80 -4.90 6.13
C GLY A 129 2.54 -5.68 5.73
N TYR A 130 1.92 -5.27 4.62
CA TYR A 130 0.79 -5.94 3.98
C TYR A 130 0.81 -5.64 2.47
N PHE A 131 0.18 -6.49 1.69
CA PHE A 131 -0.04 -6.27 0.26
C PHE A 131 -1.49 -6.55 -0.09
N ILE A 132 -2.18 -5.57 -0.65
CA ILE A 132 -3.53 -5.69 -1.17
C ILE A 132 -3.43 -5.67 -2.70
N ASP A 133 -3.75 -6.80 -3.33
CA ASP A 133 -3.84 -6.90 -4.79
C ASP A 133 -5.22 -6.43 -5.24
N PHE A 134 -5.32 -5.14 -5.53
CA PHE A 134 -6.59 -4.47 -5.80
C PHE A 134 -7.29 -4.96 -7.07
N LEU A 135 -6.52 -5.30 -8.11
CA LEU A 135 -7.04 -5.72 -9.41
C LEU A 135 -6.82 -7.21 -9.70
N GLY A 136 -6.20 -7.98 -8.79
CA GLY A 136 -5.77 -9.35 -9.05
C GLY A 136 -4.66 -9.46 -10.11
N LYS A 137 -3.87 -8.39 -10.30
CA LYS A 137 -2.79 -8.29 -11.29
C LYS A 137 -1.40 -8.15 -10.67
N GLY A 138 -1.28 -8.37 -9.36
CA GLY A 138 -0.02 -8.13 -8.65
C GLY A 138 0.32 -6.64 -8.54
N LEU A 139 -0.67 -5.76 -8.45
CA LEU A 139 -0.46 -4.32 -8.26
C LEU A 139 -0.82 -3.91 -6.84
N GLN A 140 0.08 -3.16 -6.21
CA GLN A 140 -0.20 -2.51 -4.93
C GLN A 140 -1.44 -1.61 -5.07
N ASP A 141 -2.35 -1.66 -4.09
CA ASP A 141 -3.59 -0.88 -4.13
C ASP A 141 -3.32 0.64 -4.13
N PRO A 142 -4.25 1.46 -4.70
CA PRO A 142 -4.05 2.89 -4.86
C PRO A 142 -3.71 3.64 -3.58
N PHE A 143 -4.36 3.34 -2.46
CA PHE A 143 -4.07 4.01 -1.19
C PHE A 143 -2.68 3.67 -0.67
N SER A 144 -2.27 2.41 -0.76
CA SER A 144 -0.93 1.98 -0.38
C SER A 144 0.15 2.57 -1.30
N VAL A 145 -0.15 2.79 -2.58
CA VAL A 145 0.74 3.53 -3.51
C VAL A 145 0.95 4.95 -3.01
N VAL A 146 -0.11 5.69 -2.68
CA VAL A 146 0.00 7.06 -2.11
C VAL A 146 0.84 7.07 -0.84
N LEU A 147 0.53 6.18 0.11
CA LEU A 147 1.22 6.11 1.41
C LEU A 147 2.69 5.65 1.30
N SER A 148 3.09 5.05 0.18
CA SER A 148 4.46 4.57 -0.07
C SER A 148 5.39 5.62 -0.65
N GLN A 149 4.86 6.78 -1.09
CA GLN A 149 5.64 7.83 -1.71
C GLN A 149 6.69 8.39 -0.76
N THR A 150 7.88 8.65 -1.28
CA THR A 150 8.89 9.43 -0.57
C THR A 150 8.51 10.91 -0.57
N ARG A 151 9.19 11.70 0.25
CA ARG A 151 8.95 13.14 0.30
C ARG A 151 9.29 13.81 -1.04
N GLU A 152 10.39 13.39 -1.67
CA GLU A 152 10.80 13.89 -2.98
C GLU A 152 9.75 13.55 -4.05
N GLU A 153 9.21 12.32 -4.04
CA GLU A 153 8.15 11.89 -4.95
C GLU A 153 6.87 12.71 -4.78
N GLN A 154 6.50 13.05 -3.53
CA GLN A 154 5.33 13.90 -3.23
C GLN A 154 5.49 15.35 -3.71
N GLU A 155 6.71 15.84 -3.81
CA GLU A 155 7.02 17.20 -4.31
C GLU A 155 7.10 17.25 -5.86
N GLU A 156 7.01 16.09 -6.53
CA GLU A 156 7.12 16.00 -7.99
C GLU A 156 5.74 16.10 -8.66
N GLU A 157 5.49 17.21 -9.38
CA GLU A 157 4.19 17.56 -9.99
C GLU A 157 3.64 16.43 -10.88
N ARG A 158 4.47 15.77 -11.69
CA ARG A 158 4.03 14.66 -12.56
C ARG A 158 3.52 13.47 -11.77
N ILE A 159 4.09 13.20 -10.58
CA ILE A 159 3.66 12.11 -9.69
C ILE A 159 2.35 12.49 -9.05
N ASP A 160 2.21 13.72 -8.54
CA ASP A 160 0.96 14.21 -7.95
C ASP A 160 -0.20 14.14 -8.95
N ILE A 161 -0.01 14.61 -10.18
CA ILE A 161 -1.01 14.52 -11.26
C ILE A 161 -1.41 13.05 -11.51
N SER A 162 -0.44 12.14 -11.53
CA SER A 162 -0.69 10.71 -11.79
C SER A 162 -1.42 10.04 -10.62
N ILE A 163 -1.10 10.40 -9.38
CA ILE A 163 -1.80 9.96 -8.17
C ILE A 163 -3.26 10.41 -8.18
N ASN A 164 -3.50 11.70 -8.45
CA ASN A 164 -4.85 12.23 -8.50
C ASN A 164 -5.69 11.54 -9.58
N LYS A 165 -5.11 11.31 -10.76
CA LYS A 165 -5.76 10.56 -11.85
C LYS A 165 -6.07 9.12 -11.45
N MET A 166 -5.12 8.42 -10.83
CA MET A 166 -5.32 7.06 -10.33
C MET A 166 -6.47 7.00 -9.31
N LEU A 167 -6.49 7.91 -8.34
CA LEU A 167 -7.54 7.95 -7.32
C LEU A 167 -8.91 8.27 -7.94
N GLU A 168 -9.00 9.23 -8.86
CA GLU A 168 -10.26 9.55 -9.54
C GLU A 168 -10.77 8.35 -10.35
N GLU A 169 -9.92 7.67 -11.12
CA GLU A 169 -10.33 6.60 -12.01
C GLU A 169 -10.65 5.29 -11.28
N TYR A 170 -9.84 4.92 -10.28
CA TYR A 170 -9.92 3.59 -9.65
C TYR A 170 -10.60 3.59 -8.28
N VAL A 171 -10.70 4.72 -7.61
CA VAL A 171 -11.24 4.80 -6.24
C VAL A 171 -12.51 5.61 -6.18
N TRP A 172 -12.52 6.85 -6.70
CA TRP A 172 -13.66 7.76 -6.53
C TRP A 172 -14.76 7.56 -7.57
N SER A 173 -14.44 7.18 -8.80
CA SER A 173 -15.42 7.02 -9.89
C SER A 173 -16.25 5.73 -9.84
N LYS A 174 -16.03 4.87 -8.86
CA LYS A 174 -16.77 3.60 -8.71
C LYS A 174 -17.93 3.73 -7.72
N ASP A 175 -18.91 4.54 -8.07
CA ASP A 175 -20.25 4.53 -7.48
C ASP A 175 -21.24 3.82 -8.38
#